data_30376d3e53c36620a569ac3dfe9b541f
#
_entry.id   30376d3e53c36620a569ac3dfe9b541f
#
_cell.length_a   1.000
_cell.length_b   1.000
_cell.length_c   1.000
_cell.angle_alpha   90.00
_cell.angle_beta   90.00
_cell.angle_gamma   90.00
#
_symmetry.space_group_name_H-M   'P 1'
#
loop_
_entity.id
_entity.type
_entity.pdbx_description
1 polymer ?
#
loop_
_entity_poly.entity_id
_entity_poly.type
_entity_poly.pdbx_seq_one_letter_code
_entity_poly.pdbx_strand_id
1 'polypeptide(L)'
;AWKGMKSITITEVEYVAYRLAKEHMLWDEPIPDFSSRFPNALESCLATPFQAFGGKKLYKGLIEKAAILFYLMVKNHPFKNGNKRIAMVTLFYFLSKNKKWMEVDNQELYNFAKWVASSNPKLREDTVSAIKNFLKVYIKDL
;
A
#
# COMPACT_ATOMS: atom_id res chain seq x y z
N ALA A 1 3.73 -19.46 -18.24
CA ALA A 1 2.49 -19.08 -17.57
C ALA A 1 2.79 -18.31 -16.29
N TRP A 2 1.94 -17.40 -15.97
CA TRP A 2 2.10 -16.64 -14.78
C TRP A 2 1.79 -17.50 -13.55
N LYS A 3 2.71 -17.52 -12.62
CA LYS A 3 2.65 -18.49 -11.52
C LYS A 3 2.09 -17.93 -10.22
N GLY A 4 1.50 -16.78 -10.23
CA GLY A 4 0.94 -16.19 -9.04
C GLY A 4 1.49 -14.81 -8.76
N MET A 5 0.81 -14.12 -7.88
CA MET A 5 1.17 -12.75 -7.52
C MET A 5 2.35 -12.73 -6.57
N LYS A 6 3.23 -11.75 -6.76
CA LYS A 6 4.41 -11.56 -5.94
C LYS A 6 4.08 -10.60 -4.80
N SER A 7 4.43 -11.01 -3.58
CA SER A 7 4.29 -10.16 -2.40
C SER A 7 5.47 -9.21 -2.27
N ILE A 8 5.34 -8.24 -1.37
CA ILE A 8 6.42 -7.34 -0.99
C ILE A 8 7.00 -7.82 0.32
N THR A 9 8.33 -7.86 0.41
CA THR A 9 9.05 -8.19 1.64
C THR A 9 9.36 -6.93 2.44
N ILE A 10 9.67 -7.11 3.73
CA ILE A 10 10.09 -6.00 4.59
C ILE A 10 11.37 -5.35 4.05
N THR A 11 12.31 -6.16 3.56
CA THR A 11 13.54 -5.65 2.95
C THR A 11 13.24 -4.76 1.75
N GLU A 12 12.27 -5.13 0.92
CA GLU A 12 11.87 -4.30 -0.22
C GLU A 12 11.21 -3.00 0.22
N VAL A 13 10.40 -3.04 1.28
CA VAL A 13 9.85 -1.80 1.83
C VAL A 13 10.96 -0.87 2.29
N GLU A 14 11.96 -1.40 2.99
CA GLU A 14 13.09 -0.59 3.46
C GLU A 14 13.88 0.02 2.32
N TYR A 15 14.30 -0.80 1.35
CA TYR A 15 15.26 -0.35 0.33
C TYR A 15 14.61 0.30 -0.88
N VAL A 16 13.31 0.18 -1.05
CA VAL A 16 12.60 0.83 -2.16
C VAL A 16 11.61 1.86 -1.63
N ALA A 17 10.52 1.42 -1.00
CA ALA A 17 9.43 2.33 -0.67
C ALA A 17 9.82 3.39 0.36
N TYR A 18 10.44 2.94 1.45
CA TYR A 18 10.84 3.85 2.53
C TYR A 18 11.89 4.84 2.05
N ARG A 19 12.94 4.37 1.37
CA ARG A 19 14.02 5.24 0.92
C ARG A 19 13.58 6.24 -0.13
N LEU A 20 12.78 5.81 -1.10
CA LEU A 20 12.26 6.73 -2.10
C LEU A 20 11.38 7.80 -1.46
N ALA A 21 10.52 7.41 -0.54
CA ALA A 21 9.67 8.37 0.16
C ALA A 21 10.51 9.36 0.98
N LYS A 22 11.49 8.86 1.73
CA LYS A 22 12.33 9.69 2.59
C LYS A 22 13.20 10.66 1.79
N GLU A 23 13.75 10.22 0.68
CA GLU A 23 14.70 11.02 -0.11
C GLU A 23 14.01 11.97 -1.09
N HIS A 24 12.85 11.59 -1.62
CA HIS A 24 12.24 12.32 -2.75
C HIS A 24 10.87 12.91 -2.46
N MET A 25 10.17 12.44 -1.44
CA MET A 25 8.85 12.97 -1.08
C MET A 25 8.98 13.84 0.16
N LEU A 26 9.50 15.05 -0.04
CA LEU A 26 9.93 15.92 1.05
C LEU A 26 8.84 16.85 1.59
N TRP A 27 7.63 16.76 1.06
CA TRP A 27 6.51 17.51 1.62
C TRP A 27 6.05 16.84 2.92
N ASP A 28 5.45 17.62 3.80
CA ASP A 28 5.13 17.21 5.16
C ASP A 28 6.38 17.04 6.02
N GLU A 29 6.20 16.49 7.21
CA GLU A 29 7.27 16.30 8.17
C GLU A 29 8.27 15.24 7.71
N PRO A 30 9.54 15.36 8.14
CA PRO A 30 10.54 14.36 7.79
C PRO A 30 10.12 12.96 8.24
N ILE A 31 10.48 11.96 7.42
CA ILE A 31 10.22 10.55 7.74
C ILE A 31 11.32 10.08 8.69
N PRO A 32 10.97 9.51 9.86
CA PRO A 32 11.97 9.04 10.82
C PRO A 32 12.69 7.78 10.36
N ASP A 33 13.72 7.37 11.08
CA ASP A 33 14.52 6.19 10.73
C ASP A 33 13.66 4.93 10.63
N PHE A 34 14.02 4.06 9.70
CA PHE A 34 13.31 2.81 9.49
C PHE A 34 13.30 1.93 10.75
N SER A 35 14.37 2.00 11.54
CA SER A 35 14.46 1.25 12.80
C SER A 35 13.40 1.66 13.83
N SER A 36 12.81 2.85 13.68
CA SER A 36 11.76 3.33 14.60
C SER A 36 10.37 2.81 14.24
N ARG A 37 10.25 2.01 13.20
CA ARG A 37 8.97 1.44 12.76
C ARG A 37 8.36 0.53 13.81
N PHE A 38 7.09 0.22 13.62
CA PHE A 38 6.40 -0.79 14.41
C PHE A 38 6.43 -2.12 13.63
N PRO A 39 7.36 -3.03 13.96
CA PRO A 39 7.62 -4.21 13.11
C PRO A 39 6.41 -5.10 12.89
N ASN A 40 5.63 -5.35 13.95
CA ASN A 40 4.46 -6.22 13.85
C ASN A 40 3.38 -5.61 12.96
N ALA A 41 3.22 -4.29 13.03
CA ALA A 41 2.25 -3.59 12.18
C ALA A 41 2.65 -3.69 10.72
N LEU A 42 3.94 -3.49 10.41
CA LEU A 42 4.43 -3.59 9.04
C LEU A 42 4.29 -5.02 8.51
N GLU A 43 4.71 -6.02 9.29
CA GLU A 43 4.55 -7.42 8.89
C GLU A 43 3.09 -7.76 8.56
N SER A 44 2.18 -7.31 9.41
CA SER A 44 0.74 -7.56 9.21
C SER A 44 0.25 -6.91 7.92
N CYS A 45 0.67 -5.68 7.64
CA CYS A 45 0.28 -4.98 6.40
C CYS A 45 0.71 -5.77 5.15
N LEU A 46 1.90 -6.35 5.18
CA LEU A 46 2.45 -7.05 4.03
C LEU A 46 1.89 -8.48 3.88
N ALA A 47 1.55 -9.12 5.00
CA ALA A 47 1.04 -10.48 4.99
C ALA A 47 -0.45 -10.57 4.67
N THR A 48 -1.24 -9.62 5.14
CA THR A 48 -2.70 -9.67 5.03
C THR A 48 -3.21 -9.85 3.61
N PRO A 49 -2.66 -9.18 2.58
CA PRO A 49 -3.15 -9.37 1.21
C PRO A 49 -3.07 -10.82 0.72
N PHE A 50 -2.21 -11.63 1.33
CA PHE A 50 -1.97 -13.01 0.89
C PHE A 50 -2.56 -14.04 1.86
N GLN A 51 -3.37 -13.62 2.81
CA GLN A 51 -3.99 -14.52 3.78
C GLN A 51 -5.08 -15.38 3.13
N ALA A 52 -5.22 -16.59 3.67
CA ALA A 52 -6.29 -17.51 3.31
C ALA A 52 -6.99 -17.99 4.56
N PHE A 53 -8.26 -18.37 4.42
CA PHE A 53 -9.05 -18.95 5.50
C PHE A 53 -9.82 -20.15 4.94
N GLY A 54 -9.68 -21.28 5.60
CA GLY A 54 -10.35 -22.50 5.15
C GLY A 54 -9.95 -22.92 3.74
N GLY A 55 -8.69 -22.67 3.35
CA GLY A 55 -8.19 -22.98 2.02
C GLY A 55 -8.57 -21.97 0.94
N LYS A 56 -9.31 -20.92 1.30
CA LYS A 56 -9.73 -19.88 0.34
C LYS A 56 -8.98 -18.59 0.59
N LYS A 57 -8.50 -17.97 -0.48
CA LYS A 57 -7.85 -16.67 -0.42
C LYS A 57 -8.91 -15.60 -0.09
N LEU A 58 -8.60 -14.73 0.87
CA LEU A 58 -9.49 -13.63 1.25
C LEU A 58 -9.49 -12.51 0.21
N TYR A 59 -8.35 -12.28 -0.44
CA TYR A 59 -8.18 -11.25 -1.46
C TYR A 59 -7.67 -11.94 -2.72
N LYS A 60 -8.56 -12.17 -3.69
CA LYS A 60 -8.27 -13.09 -4.80
C LYS A 60 -7.46 -12.46 -5.92
N GLY A 61 -7.79 -11.24 -6.32
CA GLY A 61 -7.17 -10.60 -7.47
C GLY A 61 -6.12 -9.57 -7.07
N LEU A 62 -5.39 -9.09 -8.07
CA LEU A 62 -4.36 -8.06 -7.84
C LEU A 62 -4.98 -6.77 -7.28
N ILE A 63 -6.10 -6.33 -7.83
CA ILE A 63 -6.79 -5.12 -7.38
C ILE A 63 -7.20 -5.25 -5.91
N GLU A 64 -7.75 -6.39 -5.52
CA GLU A 64 -8.16 -6.62 -4.14
C GLU A 64 -6.97 -6.63 -3.19
N LYS A 65 -5.87 -7.28 -3.59
CA LYS A 65 -4.66 -7.31 -2.78
C LYS A 65 -4.02 -5.93 -2.66
N ALA A 66 -3.94 -5.21 -3.75
CA ALA A 66 -3.38 -3.85 -3.75
C ALA A 66 -4.22 -2.90 -2.90
N ALA A 67 -5.54 -3.02 -2.97
CA ALA A 67 -6.43 -2.16 -2.19
C ALA A 67 -6.26 -2.39 -0.69
N ILE A 68 -6.24 -3.64 -0.24
CA ILE A 68 -6.08 -3.91 1.19
C ILE A 68 -4.67 -3.55 1.67
N LEU A 69 -3.66 -3.78 0.85
CA LEU A 69 -2.29 -3.37 1.19
C LEU A 69 -2.22 -1.86 1.42
N PHE A 70 -2.76 -1.08 0.48
CA PHE A 70 -2.75 0.37 0.59
C PHE A 70 -3.53 0.84 1.82
N TYR A 71 -4.72 0.28 2.03
CA TYR A 71 -5.53 0.60 3.20
C TYR A 71 -4.77 0.39 4.49
N LEU A 72 -4.15 -0.78 4.65
CA LEU A 72 -3.44 -1.12 5.88
C LEU A 72 -2.20 -0.26 6.08
N MET A 73 -1.44 0.00 5.01
CA MET A 73 -0.25 0.86 5.11
C MET A 73 -0.62 2.28 5.55
N VAL A 74 -1.78 2.77 5.11
CA VAL A 74 -2.25 4.12 5.52
C VAL A 74 -2.84 4.11 6.92
N LYS A 75 -3.66 3.09 7.26
CA LYS A 75 -4.47 3.10 8.48
C LYS A 75 -3.79 2.51 9.72
N ASN A 76 -2.92 1.53 9.54
CA ASN A 76 -2.31 0.84 10.67
C ASN A 76 -1.01 1.48 11.16
N HIS A 77 -0.58 2.56 10.53
CA HIS A 77 0.57 3.35 10.95
C HIS A 77 1.80 2.50 11.27
N PRO A 78 2.32 1.73 10.29
CA PRO A 78 3.53 0.94 10.54
C PRO A 78 4.77 1.79 10.83
N PHE A 79 4.72 3.08 10.52
CA PHE A 79 5.79 4.04 10.81
C PHE A 79 5.27 5.15 11.70
N LYS A 80 6.18 5.82 12.39
CA LYS A 80 5.80 6.94 13.27
C LYS A 80 5.30 8.15 12.48
N ASN A 81 5.79 8.31 11.26
CA ASN A 81 5.37 9.38 10.35
C ASN A 81 5.65 8.96 8.92
N GLY A 82 5.02 9.64 7.96
CA GLY A 82 5.25 9.38 6.54
C GLY A 82 4.48 8.19 5.99
N ASN A 83 3.50 7.67 6.73
CA ASN A 83 2.77 6.47 6.33
C ASN A 83 2.08 6.61 4.98
N LYS A 84 1.47 7.76 4.69
CA LYS A 84 0.80 7.98 3.40
C LYS A 84 1.80 7.94 2.25
N ARG A 85 2.94 8.59 2.42
CA ARG A 85 3.99 8.63 1.37
C ARG A 85 4.59 7.26 1.15
N ILE A 86 4.91 6.55 2.22
CA ILE A 86 5.46 5.19 2.11
C ILE A 86 4.42 4.25 1.51
N ALA A 87 3.14 4.40 1.88
CA ALA A 87 2.05 3.61 1.30
C ALA A 87 1.94 3.82 -0.20
N MET A 88 2.08 5.06 -0.68
CA MET A 88 2.03 5.36 -2.11
C MET A 88 3.13 4.61 -2.87
N VAL A 89 4.37 4.69 -2.40
CA VAL A 89 5.48 4.02 -3.08
C VAL A 89 5.35 2.50 -2.97
N THR A 90 4.90 2.00 -1.81
CA THR A 90 4.65 0.57 -1.64
C THR A 90 3.62 0.07 -2.65
N LEU A 91 2.55 0.82 -2.85
CA LEU A 91 1.53 0.48 -3.83
C LEU A 91 2.11 0.41 -5.25
N PHE A 92 2.84 1.44 -5.67
CA PHE A 92 3.48 1.44 -6.99
C PHE A 92 4.42 0.26 -7.16
N TYR A 93 5.23 -0.02 -6.16
CA TYR A 93 6.19 -1.11 -6.24
C TYR A 93 5.49 -2.47 -6.30
N PHE A 94 4.46 -2.67 -5.48
CA PHE A 94 3.68 -3.91 -5.52
C PHE A 94 3.07 -4.14 -6.90
N LEU A 95 2.48 -3.10 -7.48
CA LEU A 95 1.90 -3.21 -8.81
C LEU A 95 2.97 -3.52 -9.85
N SER A 96 4.13 -2.85 -9.79
CA SER A 96 5.20 -3.07 -10.77
C SER A 96 5.78 -4.48 -10.68
N LYS A 97 5.90 -5.04 -9.49
CA LYS A 97 6.32 -6.45 -9.33
C LYS A 97 5.35 -7.41 -10.02
N ASN A 98 4.10 -7.01 -10.13
CA ASN A 98 3.05 -7.80 -10.74
C ASN A 98 2.69 -7.30 -12.14
N LYS A 99 3.61 -6.57 -12.78
CA LYS A 99 3.53 -6.13 -14.18
C LYS A 99 2.38 -5.17 -14.44
N LYS A 100 2.06 -4.35 -13.46
CA LYS A 100 1.05 -3.30 -13.58
C LYS A 100 1.63 -1.98 -13.09
N TRP A 101 0.95 -0.91 -13.43
CA TRP A 101 1.33 0.44 -13.05
C TRP A 101 0.08 1.27 -12.82
N MET A 102 0.23 2.40 -12.14
CA MET A 102 -0.85 3.40 -12.02
C MET A 102 -0.43 4.67 -12.73
N GLU A 103 -1.25 5.11 -13.65
CA GLU A 103 -1.05 6.38 -14.34
C GLU A 103 -1.92 7.42 -13.67
N VAL A 104 -1.41 8.00 -12.60
CA VAL A 104 -2.14 8.96 -11.76
C VAL A 104 -1.19 10.07 -11.32
N ASP A 105 -1.69 11.29 -11.21
CA ASP A 105 -0.93 12.39 -10.67
C ASP A 105 -0.61 12.15 -9.20
N ASN A 106 0.64 12.45 -8.79
CA ASN A 106 1.09 12.22 -7.42
C ASN A 106 0.27 13.01 -6.40
N GLN A 107 -0.13 14.22 -6.71
CA GLN A 107 -0.93 15.03 -5.79
C GLN A 107 -2.33 14.42 -5.62
N GLU A 108 -2.91 13.93 -6.71
CA GLU A 108 -4.21 13.28 -6.65
C GLU A 108 -4.16 12.01 -5.79
N LEU A 109 -3.12 11.20 -5.96
CA LEU A 109 -2.95 9.99 -5.15
C LEU A 109 -2.72 10.35 -3.69
N TYR A 110 -1.93 11.38 -3.41
CA TYR A 110 -1.69 11.83 -2.04
C TYR A 110 -2.98 12.34 -1.38
N ASN A 111 -3.77 13.10 -2.10
CA ASN A 111 -5.07 13.56 -1.61
C ASN A 111 -5.99 12.38 -1.31
N PHE A 112 -5.97 11.37 -2.16
CA PHE A 112 -6.73 10.16 -1.91
C PHE A 112 -6.23 9.41 -0.68
N ALA A 113 -4.91 9.32 -0.50
CA ALA A 113 -4.32 8.72 0.70
C ALA A 113 -4.76 9.46 1.97
N LYS A 114 -4.83 10.80 1.92
CA LYS A 114 -5.35 11.59 3.05
C LYS A 114 -6.81 11.26 3.34
N TRP A 115 -7.61 11.10 2.30
CA TRP A 115 -9.01 10.71 2.46
C TRP A 115 -9.11 9.33 3.13
N VAL A 116 -8.31 8.36 2.68
CA VAL A 116 -8.27 7.04 3.31
C VAL A 116 -7.86 7.16 4.77
N ALA A 117 -6.84 7.96 5.06
CA ALA A 117 -6.35 8.13 6.43
C ALA A 117 -7.43 8.68 7.37
N SER A 118 -8.28 9.57 6.86
CA SER A 118 -9.35 10.19 7.65
C SER A 118 -10.62 9.34 7.72
N SER A 119 -10.69 8.23 7.00
CA SER A 119 -11.88 7.40 6.93
C SER A 119 -12.18 6.73 8.27
N ASN A 120 -13.47 6.51 8.53
CA ASN A 120 -13.91 5.83 9.75
C ASN A 120 -13.55 4.34 9.67
N PRO A 121 -12.80 3.81 10.65
CA PRO A 121 -12.46 2.38 10.66
C PRO A 121 -13.66 1.44 10.64
N LYS A 122 -14.81 1.91 11.13
CA LYS A 122 -16.05 1.11 11.08
C LYS A 122 -16.58 0.95 9.65
N LEU A 123 -16.14 1.79 8.72
CA LEU A 123 -16.52 1.73 7.33
C LEU A 123 -15.38 1.16 6.47
N ARG A 124 -14.60 0.27 7.04
CA ARG A 124 -13.43 -0.31 6.37
C ARG A 124 -13.77 -0.91 5.01
N GLU A 125 -14.83 -1.69 4.92
CA GLU A 125 -15.21 -2.34 3.67
C GLU A 125 -15.56 -1.33 2.59
N ASP A 126 -16.28 -0.26 2.97
CA ASP A 126 -16.61 0.81 2.03
C ASP A 126 -15.37 1.55 1.55
N THR A 127 -14.42 1.80 2.47
CA THR A 127 -13.17 2.48 2.12
C THR A 127 -12.32 1.61 1.20
N VAL A 128 -12.19 0.33 1.50
CA VAL A 128 -11.45 -0.61 0.64
C VAL A 128 -12.10 -0.71 -0.74
N SER A 129 -13.44 -0.71 -0.80
CA SER A 129 -14.16 -0.70 -2.07
C SER A 129 -13.86 0.56 -2.88
N ALA A 130 -13.79 1.72 -2.23
CA ALA A 130 -13.42 2.96 -2.90
C ALA A 130 -11.98 2.91 -3.42
N ILE A 131 -11.07 2.29 -2.68
CA ILE A 131 -9.69 2.11 -3.15
C ILE A 131 -9.67 1.21 -4.38
N LYS A 132 -10.43 0.12 -4.38
CA LYS A 132 -10.52 -0.75 -5.57
C LYS A 132 -10.99 0.01 -6.79
N ASN A 133 -12.01 0.85 -6.62
CA ASN A 133 -12.53 1.66 -7.73
C ASN A 133 -11.49 2.66 -8.23
N PHE A 134 -10.77 3.31 -7.31
CA PHE A 134 -9.69 4.22 -7.67
C PHE A 134 -8.61 3.49 -8.49
N LEU A 135 -8.20 2.31 -8.03
CA LEU A 135 -7.20 1.51 -8.73
C LEU A 135 -7.68 1.13 -10.14
N LYS A 136 -8.93 0.73 -10.28
CA LYS A 136 -9.48 0.34 -11.59
C LYS A 136 -9.46 1.48 -12.60
N VAL A 137 -9.62 2.71 -12.13
CA VAL A 137 -9.60 3.87 -13.03
C VAL A 137 -8.20 4.13 -13.58
N TYR A 138 -7.16 3.95 -12.74
CA TYR A 138 -5.81 4.39 -13.08
C TYR A 138 -4.84 3.27 -13.42
N ILE A 139 -5.21 2.00 -13.20
CA ILE A 139 -4.28 0.89 -13.44
C ILE A 139 -4.06 0.67 -14.92
N LYS A 140 -2.81 0.35 -15.27
CA LYS A 140 -2.39 0.06 -16.64
C LYS A 140 -1.40 -1.09 -16.64
N ASP A 141 -1.25 -1.73 -17.78
CA ASP A 141 -0.19 -2.72 -17.96
C ASP A 141 1.16 -2.00 -18.01
N LEU A 142 2.13 -2.63 -17.40
CA LEU A 142 3.49 -2.12 -17.40
C LEU A 142 4.18 -2.39 -18.73
#